data_489934576ca2f2c38576205d87725756
#
_entry.id   489934576ca2f2c38576205d87725756
#
_cell.length_a   1.000
_cell.length_b   1.000
_cell.length_c   1.000
_cell.angle_alpha   90.00
_cell.angle_beta   90.00
_cell.angle_gamma   90.00
#
_symmetry.space_group_name_H-M   'P 1'
#
loop_
_entity.id
_entity.type
_entity.pdbx_description
1 polymer ?
#
loop_
_entity_poly.entity_id
_entity_poly.type
_entity_poly.pdbx_seq_one_letter_code
_entity_poly.pdbx_strand_id
1 'polypeptide(L)'
;NTYIKDYKGTDVGLEVICDLLNHLPLILDDSSKKNRKLEENFEGLVYDLCSGKGKTRSNKELSINRENHWKNCILTNGERPLSSYVTQGGAINRILELECGAKVYDNPGEVMELICKNYGYAGREFVDLIKDLGIPKIKEIQKGFLEELSDDEKMQKQSLSMSIILTADKLATDYLFKDGQYISMEEAKEILTDRSALSDNERCYEYLMDKIAMNPARFESTVETLEKWGMISDGYAIIIPAAFDGLCKSGGFSKAAFLSWADRKGLLQTDGNRKTKNKKINGRSQRCVFLKMNNREEKQEDSEFHSVSTYEQEELPFD
;
A
#
# COMPACT_ATOMS: atom_id res chain seq x y z
N ASN A 1 7.14 -22.48 -17.35
CA ASN A 1 6.86 -21.22 -18.03
C ASN A 1 7.97 -20.22 -17.78
N THR A 2 8.68 -19.81 -18.83
CA THR A 2 9.85 -18.90 -18.70
C THR A 2 9.45 -17.42 -18.59
N TYR A 3 8.20 -17.07 -18.89
CA TYR A 3 7.69 -15.70 -18.83
C TYR A 3 7.40 -15.26 -17.40
N ILE A 4 6.68 -16.08 -16.63
CA ILE A 4 6.37 -15.79 -15.23
C ILE A 4 7.65 -15.95 -14.39
N LYS A 5 7.96 -14.97 -13.58
CA LYS A 5 9.10 -14.94 -12.66
C LYS A 5 8.65 -15.03 -11.22
N ASP A 6 9.56 -15.27 -10.32
CA ASP A 6 9.34 -15.21 -8.87
C ASP A 6 10.31 -14.21 -8.21
N TYR A 7 10.15 -14.03 -6.92
CA TYR A 7 10.97 -13.10 -6.13
C TYR A 7 12.35 -13.67 -5.71
N LYS A 8 12.78 -14.81 -6.26
CA LYS A 8 14.09 -15.42 -5.93
C LYS A 8 15.26 -14.76 -6.67
N GLY A 9 14.98 -13.94 -7.67
CA GLY A 9 15.99 -13.21 -8.43
C GLY A 9 16.74 -12.17 -7.60
N THR A 10 17.82 -11.63 -8.15
CA THR A 10 18.50 -10.45 -7.61
C THR A 10 17.84 -9.17 -8.15
N ASP A 11 17.96 -8.04 -7.45
CA ASP A 11 17.46 -6.72 -7.92
C ASP A 11 17.97 -6.42 -9.34
N VAL A 12 19.27 -6.69 -9.61
CA VAL A 12 19.86 -6.50 -10.94
C VAL A 12 19.21 -7.41 -11.99
N GLY A 13 18.92 -8.66 -11.63
CA GLY A 13 18.22 -9.59 -12.50
C GLY A 13 16.82 -9.12 -12.85
N LEU A 14 16.10 -8.57 -11.88
CA LEU A 14 14.76 -8.00 -12.10
C LEU A 14 14.82 -6.75 -13.00
N GLU A 15 15.81 -5.84 -12.81
CA GLU A 15 16.01 -4.70 -13.70
C GLU A 15 16.24 -5.13 -15.16
N VAL A 16 17.06 -6.17 -15.38
CA VAL A 16 17.30 -6.70 -16.73
C VAL A 16 16.03 -7.31 -17.32
N ILE A 17 15.24 -8.02 -16.53
CA ILE A 17 13.98 -8.60 -16.98
C ILE A 17 12.98 -7.49 -17.32
N CYS A 18 12.89 -6.43 -16.52
CA CYS A 18 12.04 -5.27 -16.80
C CYS A 18 12.41 -4.60 -18.13
N ASP A 19 13.72 -4.38 -18.38
CA ASP A 19 14.21 -3.79 -19.65
C ASP A 19 13.92 -4.71 -20.85
N LEU A 20 14.10 -6.02 -20.68
CA LEU A 20 13.82 -7.02 -21.73
C LEU A 20 12.33 -7.07 -22.08
N LEU A 21 11.47 -7.09 -21.07
CA LEU A 21 10.02 -7.17 -21.27
C LEU A 21 9.45 -5.85 -21.75
N ASN A 22 9.98 -4.73 -21.35
CA ASN A 22 9.59 -3.34 -21.64
C ASN A 22 8.19 -3.26 -22.27
N HIS A 23 7.29 -2.43 -21.96
CA HIS A 23 5.90 -2.37 -22.44
C HIS A 23 5.01 -3.65 -22.27
N LEU A 24 5.62 -4.84 -22.04
CA LEU A 24 4.88 -6.06 -21.72
C LEU A 24 4.72 -6.19 -20.20
N PRO A 25 3.63 -6.76 -19.70
CA PRO A 25 3.48 -6.98 -18.25
C PRO A 25 4.61 -7.84 -17.68
N LEU A 26 5.17 -7.44 -16.53
CA LEU A 26 6.01 -8.33 -15.73
C LEU A 26 5.12 -9.05 -14.72
N ILE A 27 5.14 -10.38 -14.73
CA ILE A 27 4.39 -11.21 -13.79
C ILE A 27 5.38 -11.79 -12.78
N LEU A 28 5.20 -11.43 -11.49
CA LEU A 28 5.97 -11.93 -10.36
C LEU A 28 5.08 -12.79 -9.47
N ASP A 29 5.31 -14.08 -9.51
CA ASP A 29 4.53 -15.06 -8.77
C ASP A 29 5.01 -15.20 -7.33
N ASP A 30 4.04 -15.14 -6.42
CA ASP A 30 4.18 -15.46 -5.01
C ASP A 30 5.20 -14.60 -4.23
N SER A 31 4.72 -13.48 -3.71
CA SER A 31 5.51 -12.56 -2.89
C SER A 31 6.03 -13.20 -1.58
N SER A 32 5.51 -14.36 -1.15
CA SER A 32 6.00 -15.10 0.02
C SER A 32 7.36 -15.79 -0.23
N LYS A 33 7.70 -16.03 -1.49
CA LYS A 33 8.97 -16.67 -1.90
C LYS A 33 10.18 -15.73 -1.91
N LYS A 34 10.03 -14.48 -1.48
CA LYS A 34 11.14 -13.54 -1.38
C LYS A 34 12.18 -14.04 -0.37
N ASN A 35 13.46 -13.82 -0.70
CA ASN A 35 14.53 -14.11 0.24
C ASN A 35 14.59 -13.04 1.34
N ARG A 36 15.19 -13.36 2.49
CA ARG A 36 15.29 -12.46 3.65
C ARG A 36 15.84 -11.07 3.31
N LYS A 37 16.83 -10.98 2.42
CA LYS A 37 17.44 -9.72 2.01
C LYS A 37 16.46 -8.84 1.22
N LEU A 38 15.61 -9.45 0.42
CA LEU A 38 14.55 -8.78 -0.34
C LEU A 38 13.41 -8.33 0.59
N GLU A 39 13.14 -9.10 1.64
CA GLU A 39 12.16 -8.75 2.66
C GLU A 39 12.59 -7.52 3.46
N GLU A 40 13.88 -7.42 3.83
CA GLU A 40 14.45 -6.28 4.53
C GLU A 40 14.45 -4.98 3.70
N ASN A 41 14.42 -5.06 2.37
CA ASN A 41 14.45 -3.91 1.45
C ASN A 41 13.29 -3.91 0.44
N PHE A 42 12.16 -4.51 0.78
CA PHE A 42 11.03 -4.65 -0.15
C PHE A 42 10.47 -3.31 -0.62
N GLU A 43 10.42 -2.33 0.28
CA GLU A 43 10.03 -0.97 -0.04
C GLU A 43 10.93 -0.34 -1.10
N GLY A 44 12.25 -0.50 -0.98
CA GLY A 44 13.21 -0.07 -1.99
C GLY A 44 12.98 -0.74 -3.34
N LEU A 45 12.66 -2.05 -3.34
CA LEU A 45 12.31 -2.77 -4.57
C LEU A 45 11.07 -2.18 -5.24
N VAL A 46 10.01 -1.87 -4.49
CA VAL A 46 8.80 -1.24 -5.04
C VAL A 46 9.14 0.09 -5.71
N TYR A 47 9.96 0.93 -5.05
CA TYR A 47 10.42 2.19 -5.66
C TYR A 47 11.23 1.95 -6.93
N ASP A 48 12.19 1.04 -6.91
CA ASP A 48 13.04 0.72 -8.06
C ASP A 48 12.20 0.23 -9.25
N LEU A 49 11.33 -0.75 -9.03
CA LEU A 49 10.44 -1.29 -10.05
C LEU A 49 9.48 -0.23 -10.65
N CYS A 50 8.92 0.64 -9.83
CA CYS A 50 8.01 1.69 -10.28
C CYS A 50 8.73 2.94 -10.82
N SER A 51 10.06 3.03 -10.73
CA SER A 51 10.83 4.17 -11.26
C SER A 51 10.94 4.17 -12.78
N GLY A 52 10.79 3.01 -13.41
CA GLY A 52 10.93 2.82 -14.85
C GLY A 52 12.37 2.87 -15.35
N LYS A 53 13.37 2.86 -14.44
CA LYS A 53 14.79 2.87 -14.77
C LYS A 53 15.62 2.11 -13.75
N GLY A 54 16.69 1.47 -14.22
CA GLY A 54 17.66 0.79 -13.37
C GLY A 54 18.62 1.74 -12.67
N LYS A 55 19.40 1.19 -11.75
CA LYS A 55 20.46 1.93 -11.04
C LYS A 55 21.61 2.25 -11.99
N THR A 56 22.10 3.49 -11.96
CA THR A 56 23.31 3.89 -12.69
C THR A 56 24.52 3.14 -12.15
N ARG A 57 25.28 2.50 -13.01
CA ARG A 57 26.49 1.71 -12.66
C ARG A 57 27.65 2.11 -13.54
N SER A 58 28.83 2.26 -12.94
CA SER A 58 30.08 2.41 -13.68
C SER A 58 30.67 1.03 -14.03
N ASN A 59 31.39 0.98 -15.14
CA ASN A 59 32.20 -0.19 -15.53
C ASN A 59 33.65 -0.08 -15.00
N LYS A 60 34.45 -1.10 -15.28
CA LYS A 60 35.86 -1.15 -14.87
C LYS A 60 36.71 -0.06 -15.54
N GLU A 61 36.22 0.53 -16.63
CA GLU A 61 36.92 1.56 -17.43
C GLU A 61 36.46 2.97 -16.97
N LEU A 62 35.80 3.10 -15.83
CA LEU A 62 35.30 4.36 -15.27
C LEU A 62 34.28 5.12 -16.17
N SER A 63 33.65 4.39 -17.08
CA SER A 63 32.52 4.88 -17.86
C SER A 63 31.17 4.38 -17.29
N ILE A 64 30.08 5.03 -17.66
CA ILE A 64 28.74 4.65 -17.21
C ILE A 64 28.20 3.54 -18.12
N ASN A 65 27.72 2.45 -17.53
CA ASN A 65 27.00 1.42 -18.26
C ASN A 65 25.68 1.95 -18.81
N ARG A 66 25.18 1.33 -19.90
CA ARG A 66 23.83 1.59 -20.36
C ARG A 66 22.85 1.35 -19.20
N GLU A 67 22.00 2.33 -18.90
CA GLU A 67 20.91 2.17 -17.94
C GLU A 67 19.77 1.36 -18.56
N ASN A 68 19.21 0.44 -17.79
CA ASN A 68 18.00 -0.27 -18.15
C ASN A 68 16.79 0.65 -18.00
N HIS A 69 15.85 0.59 -18.94
CA HIS A 69 14.63 1.38 -18.92
C HIS A 69 13.43 0.51 -19.26
N TRP A 70 12.31 0.75 -18.56
CA TRP A 70 11.07 0.03 -18.78
C TRP A 70 9.84 0.89 -18.53
N LYS A 71 8.72 0.49 -19.15
CA LYS A 71 7.41 1.11 -19.01
C LYS A 71 6.34 0.00 -18.96
N ASN A 72 6.53 -0.96 -18.09
CA ASN A 72 5.62 -2.09 -17.95
C ASN A 72 4.71 -1.96 -16.73
N CYS A 73 3.59 -2.66 -16.76
CA CYS A 73 2.79 -2.96 -15.59
C CYS A 73 3.38 -4.18 -14.89
N ILE A 74 3.39 -4.18 -13.56
CA ILE A 74 3.87 -5.31 -12.77
C ILE A 74 2.66 -5.92 -12.07
N LEU A 75 2.40 -7.19 -12.36
CA LEU A 75 1.36 -7.99 -11.73
C LEU A 75 2.01 -8.95 -10.73
N THR A 76 1.50 -9.00 -9.53
CA THR A 76 2.00 -9.91 -8.51
C THR A 76 0.86 -10.42 -7.64
N ASN A 77 1.09 -11.56 -7.01
CA ASN A 77 0.19 -12.16 -6.05
C ASN A 77 0.94 -12.54 -4.76
N GLY A 78 0.22 -12.84 -3.70
CA GLY A 78 0.78 -13.28 -2.44
C GLY A 78 -0.28 -13.48 -1.38
N GLU A 79 0.08 -14.17 -0.31
CA GLU A 79 -0.81 -14.43 0.83
C GLU A 79 -1.01 -13.20 1.73
N ARG A 80 -0.13 -12.22 1.62
CA ARG A 80 -0.19 -10.98 2.39
C ARG A 80 -0.17 -9.78 1.47
N PRO A 81 -0.89 -8.71 1.81
CA PRO A 81 -0.86 -7.48 1.04
C PRO A 81 0.56 -6.89 1.00
N LEU A 82 0.98 -6.39 -0.16
CA LEU A 82 2.30 -5.75 -0.33
C LEU A 82 2.44 -4.53 0.57
N SER A 83 1.35 -3.81 0.82
CA SER A 83 1.30 -2.67 1.74
C SER A 83 1.73 -3.02 3.16
N SER A 84 1.60 -4.29 3.60
CA SER A 84 2.08 -4.73 4.90
C SER A 84 3.62 -4.73 5.04
N TYR A 85 4.34 -4.68 3.93
CA TYR A 85 5.80 -4.63 3.88
C TYR A 85 6.36 -3.23 3.58
N VAL A 86 5.49 -2.25 3.41
CA VAL A 86 5.84 -0.90 2.98
C VAL A 86 5.34 0.10 4.02
N THR A 87 6.23 0.96 4.49
CA THR A 87 5.92 1.93 5.54
C THR A 87 5.69 3.35 5.02
N GLN A 88 6.29 3.70 3.87
CA GLN A 88 6.20 5.06 3.33
C GLN A 88 5.05 5.19 2.32
N GLY A 89 4.22 6.22 2.48
CA GLY A 89 3.07 6.49 1.61
C GLY A 89 3.46 6.69 0.14
N GLY A 90 4.68 7.14 -0.13
CA GLY A 90 5.17 7.24 -1.49
C GLY A 90 5.28 5.91 -2.24
N ALA A 91 5.57 4.81 -1.55
CA ALA A 91 5.59 3.48 -2.13
C ALA A 91 4.18 2.88 -2.21
N ILE A 92 3.36 3.07 -1.15
CA ILE A 92 1.95 2.64 -1.13
C ILE A 92 1.17 3.23 -2.30
N ASN A 93 1.37 4.52 -2.59
CA ASN A 93 0.71 5.21 -3.70
C ASN A 93 1.09 4.68 -5.11
N ARG A 94 1.98 3.71 -5.21
CA ARG A 94 2.37 3.04 -6.45
C ARG A 94 1.79 1.64 -6.60
N ILE A 95 1.10 1.16 -5.57
CA ILE A 95 0.54 -0.19 -5.50
C ILE A 95 -0.98 -0.06 -5.58
N LEU A 96 -1.58 -0.78 -6.52
CA LEU A 96 -3.00 -1.09 -6.51
C LEU A 96 -3.13 -2.54 -6.03
N GLU A 97 -3.92 -2.75 -5.03
CA GLU A 97 -4.06 -4.04 -4.39
C GLU A 97 -5.53 -4.49 -4.40
N LEU A 98 -5.74 -5.74 -4.72
CA LEU A 98 -7.06 -6.37 -4.73
C LEU A 98 -7.04 -7.55 -3.77
N GLU A 99 -7.99 -7.62 -2.87
CA GLU A 99 -8.21 -8.76 -2.02
C GLU A 99 -9.10 -9.78 -2.76
N CYS A 100 -8.54 -10.98 -2.99
CA CYS A 100 -9.25 -12.06 -3.66
C CYS A 100 -9.73 -13.07 -2.61
N GLY A 101 -10.78 -12.72 -1.85
CA GLY A 101 -11.33 -13.55 -0.80
C GLY A 101 -12.31 -14.62 -1.28
N ALA A 102 -12.89 -14.46 -2.45
CA ALA A 102 -13.89 -15.37 -3.00
C ALA A 102 -13.32 -16.27 -4.10
N LYS A 103 -13.95 -17.43 -4.28
CA LYS A 103 -13.68 -18.31 -5.40
C LYS A 103 -14.21 -17.66 -6.68
N VAL A 104 -13.31 -17.26 -7.59
CA VAL A 104 -13.66 -16.53 -8.82
C VAL A 104 -14.32 -17.46 -9.86
N TYR A 105 -13.96 -18.72 -9.89
CA TYR A 105 -14.48 -19.72 -10.85
C TYR A 105 -14.91 -20.99 -10.14
N ASP A 106 -16.04 -21.56 -10.56
CA ASP A 106 -16.50 -22.84 -10.01
C ASP A 106 -15.59 -24.00 -10.43
N ASN A 107 -15.16 -24.01 -11.70
CA ASN A 107 -14.29 -25.03 -12.29
C ASN A 107 -12.98 -24.42 -12.81
N PRO A 108 -12.01 -24.06 -11.95
CA PRO A 108 -10.77 -23.42 -12.38
C PRO A 108 -9.94 -24.30 -13.35
N GLY A 109 -10.07 -25.61 -13.31
CA GLY A 109 -9.42 -26.54 -14.22
C GLY A 109 -9.94 -26.40 -15.66
N GLU A 110 -11.24 -26.31 -15.86
CA GLU A 110 -11.85 -26.08 -17.18
C GLU A 110 -11.48 -24.71 -17.76
N VAL A 111 -11.50 -23.68 -16.92
CA VAL A 111 -11.09 -22.32 -17.33
C VAL A 111 -9.62 -22.33 -17.77
N MET A 112 -8.74 -23.00 -17.05
CA MET A 112 -7.33 -23.12 -17.41
C MET A 112 -7.17 -23.88 -18.75
N GLU A 113 -7.91 -24.94 -18.98
CA GLU A 113 -7.88 -25.68 -20.24
C GLU A 113 -8.33 -24.83 -21.41
N LEU A 114 -9.42 -24.05 -21.25
CA LEU A 114 -9.90 -23.11 -22.25
C LEU A 114 -8.87 -22.04 -22.57
N ILE A 115 -8.23 -21.43 -21.54
CA ILE A 115 -7.17 -20.44 -21.72
C ILE A 115 -6.00 -21.05 -22.48
N CYS A 116 -5.56 -22.25 -22.12
CA CYS A 116 -4.44 -22.93 -22.78
C CYS A 116 -4.71 -23.24 -24.26
N LYS A 117 -5.96 -23.43 -24.64
CA LYS A 117 -6.36 -23.66 -26.05
C LYS A 117 -6.58 -22.38 -26.84
N ASN A 118 -6.89 -21.25 -26.17
CA ASN A 118 -7.35 -20.02 -26.80
C ASN A 118 -6.51 -18.78 -26.44
N TYR A 119 -5.25 -18.94 -26.06
CA TYR A 119 -4.40 -17.82 -25.66
C TYR A 119 -3.85 -17.02 -26.86
N GLY A 120 -3.55 -15.75 -26.63
CA GLY A 120 -2.78 -14.89 -27.54
C GLY A 120 -3.60 -14.14 -28.60
N TYR A 121 -4.89 -14.38 -28.75
CA TYR A 121 -5.73 -13.70 -29.72
C TYR A 121 -6.11 -12.29 -29.26
N ALA A 122 -6.73 -12.16 -28.11
CA ALA A 122 -7.25 -10.89 -27.58
C ALA A 122 -6.16 -9.80 -27.49
N GLY A 123 -4.96 -10.14 -27.06
CA GLY A 123 -3.87 -9.17 -26.95
C GLY A 123 -3.42 -8.59 -28.28
N ARG A 124 -3.45 -9.37 -29.38
CA ARG A 124 -3.12 -8.87 -30.74
C ARG A 124 -4.21 -7.94 -31.25
N GLU A 125 -5.47 -8.35 -31.15
CA GLU A 125 -6.61 -7.53 -31.53
C GLU A 125 -6.66 -6.22 -30.74
N PHE A 126 -6.35 -6.26 -29.44
CA PHE A 126 -6.27 -5.06 -28.61
C PHE A 126 -5.16 -4.09 -29.06
N VAL A 127 -3.98 -4.60 -29.43
CA VAL A 127 -2.89 -3.77 -29.95
C VAL A 127 -3.25 -3.13 -31.29
N ASP A 128 -3.91 -3.86 -32.18
CA ASP A 128 -4.37 -3.32 -33.46
C ASP A 128 -5.47 -2.27 -33.24
N LEU A 129 -6.42 -2.50 -32.33
CA LEU A 129 -7.40 -1.51 -31.90
C LEU A 129 -6.74 -0.22 -31.40
N ILE A 130 -5.70 -0.32 -30.55
CA ILE A 130 -4.96 0.85 -30.05
C ILE A 130 -4.34 1.65 -31.19
N LYS A 131 -3.77 0.96 -32.20
CA LYS A 131 -3.21 1.63 -33.38
C LYS A 131 -4.27 2.33 -34.21
N ASP A 132 -5.42 1.69 -34.40
CA ASP A 132 -6.53 2.23 -35.21
C ASP A 132 -7.18 3.45 -34.53
N LEU A 133 -7.41 3.39 -33.23
CA LEU A 133 -7.95 4.52 -32.46
C LEU A 133 -6.96 5.69 -32.34
N GLY A 134 -5.68 5.39 -32.27
CA GLY A 134 -4.61 6.35 -32.08
C GLY A 134 -4.50 6.90 -30.64
N ILE A 135 -3.28 7.21 -30.26
CA ILE A 135 -2.94 7.68 -28.90
C ILE A 135 -3.72 8.92 -28.46
N PRO A 136 -4.01 9.94 -29.31
CA PRO A 136 -4.77 11.11 -28.88
C PRO A 136 -6.15 10.76 -28.35
N LYS A 137 -6.89 9.87 -29.03
CA LYS A 137 -8.24 9.45 -28.62
C LYS A 137 -8.21 8.67 -27.30
N ILE A 138 -7.24 7.77 -27.15
CA ILE A 138 -7.07 6.98 -25.91
C ILE A 138 -6.75 7.90 -24.73
N LYS A 139 -5.90 8.91 -24.93
CA LYS A 139 -5.59 9.90 -23.88
C LYS A 139 -6.79 10.77 -23.50
N GLU A 140 -7.67 11.06 -24.45
CA GLU A 140 -8.92 11.79 -24.18
C GLU A 140 -9.82 10.97 -23.24
N ILE A 141 -10.00 9.67 -23.52
CA ILE A 141 -10.78 8.76 -22.68
C ILE A 141 -10.15 8.65 -21.28
N GLN A 142 -8.83 8.44 -21.22
CA GLN A 142 -8.11 8.37 -19.95
C GLN A 142 -8.25 9.63 -19.12
N LYS A 143 -8.18 10.79 -19.76
CA LYS A 143 -8.33 12.09 -19.09
C LYS A 143 -9.70 12.22 -18.44
N GLY A 144 -10.77 11.79 -19.10
CA GLY A 144 -12.12 11.77 -18.51
C GLY A 144 -12.17 10.95 -17.23
N PHE A 145 -11.66 9.72 -17.25
CA PHE A 145 -11.59 8.89 -16.04
C PHE A 145 -10.70 9.51 -14.93
N LEU A 146 -9.56 10.10 -15.32
CA LEU A 146 -8.67 10.72 -14.36
C LEU A 146 -9.31 11.94 -13.68
N GLU A 147 -10.03 12.77 -14.42
CA GLU A 147 -10.77 13.92 -13.87
C GLU A 147 -11.83 13.47 -12.85
N GLU A 148 -12.56 12.39 -13.14
CA GLU A 148 -13.58 11.84 -12.26
C GLU A 148 -13.01 11.17 -10.99
N LEU A 149 -11.78 10.64 -11.05
CA LEU A 149 -11.08 10.01 -9.93
C LEU A 149 -10.29 11.01 -9.07
N SER A 150 -10.05 12.24 -9.55
CA SER A 150 -9.04 13.15 -8.97
C SER A 150 -9.56 14.09 -7.89
N ASP A 151 -10.70 13.81 -7.27
CA ASP A 151 -11.26 14.66 -6.21
C ASP A 151 -10.40 14.76 -4.94
N ASP A 152 -9.38 13.90 -4.77
CA ASP A 152 -8.45 13.92 -3.63
C ASP A 152 -6.98 14.04 -4.08
N GLU A 153 -6.31 15.13 -3.69
CA GLU A 153 -4.87 15.37 -3.99
C GLU A 153 -3.93 14.25 -3.48
N LYS A 154 -4.33 13.53 -2.43
CA LYS A 154 -3.55 12.43 -1.85
C LYS A 154 -3.50 11.20 -2.75
N MET A 155 -4.46 11.05 -3.65
CA MET A 155 -4.63 9.86 -4.50
C MET A 155 -4.08 10.02 -5.93
N GLN A 156 -3.50 11.15 -6.30
CA GLN A 156 -3.13 11.46 -7.69
C GLN A 156 -2.38 10.34 -8.43
N LYS A 157 -1.44 9.64 -7.76
CA LYS A 157 -0.66 8.59 -8.43
C LYS A 157 -1.46 7.31 -8.63
N GLN A 158 -2.28 6.92 -7.65
CA GLN A 158 -3.15 5.75 -7.77
C GLN A 158 -4.28 6.04 -8.76
N SER A 159 -4.87 7.24 -8.75
CA SER A 159 -5.88 7.66 -9.71
C SER A 159 -5.37 7.62 -11.15
N LEU A 160 -4.11 8.01 -11.38
CA LEU A 160 -3.49 7.88 -12.70
C LEU A 160 -3.40 6.42 -13.15
N SER A 161 -2.97 5.52 -12.29
CA SER A 161 -2.89 4.08 -12.60
C SER A 161 -4.27 3.48 -12.83
N MET A 162 -5.25 3.82 -11.99
CA MET A 162 -6.63 3.36 -12.14
C MET A 162 -7.28 3.89 -13.42
N SER A 163 -7.05 5.15 -13.79
CA SER A 163 -7.58 5.71 -15.05
C SER A 163 -7.08 4.97 -16.28
N ILE A 164 -5.85 4.43 -16.25
CA ILE A 164 -5.31 3.58 -17.32
C ILE A 164 -6.06 2.24 -17.37
N ILE A 165 -6.32 1.62 -16.19
CA ILE A 165 -7.07 0.36 -16.09
C ILE A 165 -8.48 0.54 -16.62
N LEU A 166 -9.21 1.57 -16.17
CA LEU A 166 -10.58 1.87 -16.64
C LEU A 166 -10.62 2.17 -18.13
N THR A 167 -9.60 2.82 -18.68
CA THR A 167 -9.47 3.05 -20.12
C THR A 167 -9.30 1.74 -20.87
N ALA A 168 -8.44 0.85 -20.39
CA ALA A 168 -8.21 -0.45 -21.01
C ALA A 168 -9.46 -1.33 -20.92
N ASP A 169 -10.13 -1.35 -19.78
CA ASP A 169 -11.39 -2.03 -19.55
C ASP A 169 -12.47 -1.56 -20.52
N LYS A 170 -12.68 -0.25 -20.61
CA LYS A 170 -13.64 0.34 -21.54
C LYS A 170 -13.35 -0.05 -23.00
N LEU A 171 -12.08 0.05 -23.42
CA LEU A 171 -11.72 -0.32 -24.79
C LEU A 171 -11.90 -1.81 -25.06
N ALA A 172 -11.54 -2.65 -24.11
CA ALA A 172 -11.72 -4.10 -24.22
C ALA A 172 -13.21 -4.47 -24.27
N THR A 173 -14.02 -3.88 -23.40
CA THR A 173 -15.46 -4.12 -23.36
C THR A 173 -16.17 -3.62 -24.61
N ASP A 174 -15.87 -2.39 -25.07
CA ASP A 174 -16.56 -1.80 -26.22
C ASP A 174 -16.24 -2.52 -27.56
N TYR A 175 -14.98 -2.92 -27.73
CA TYR A 175 -14.49 -3.35 -29.04
C TYR A 175 -14.16 -4.84 -29.15
N LEU A 176 -13.65 -5.45 -28.05
CA LEU A 176 -13.23 -6.84 -28.07
C LEU A 176 -14.32 -7.78 -27.58
N PHE A 177 -14.73 -7.64 -26.32
CA PHE A 177 -15.65 -8.58 -25.67
C PHE A 177 -17.10 -8.27 -25.96
N LYS A 178 -17.48 -7.02 -26.08
CA LYS A 178 -18.83 -6.52 -26.39
C LYS A 178 -19.90 -7.09 -25.46
N ASP A 179 -19.50 -7.34 -24.20
CA ASP A 179 -20.34 -7.95 -23.16
C ASP A 179 -21.04 -6.90 -22.27
N GLY A 180 -20.65 -5.63 -22.37
CA GLY A 180 -21.22 -4.53 -21.59
C GLY A 180 -20.83 -4.55 -20.11
N GLN A 181 -19.85 -5.37 -19.73
CA GLN A 181 -19.39 -5.49 -18.34
C GLN A 181 -18.19 -4.58 -18.10
N TYR A 182 -18.45 -3.40 -17.55
CA TYR A 182 -17.42 -2.42 -17.21
C TYR A 182 -17.12 -2.47 -15.71
N ILE A 183 -15.87 -2.18 -15.36
CA ILE A 183 -15.54 -1.79 -13.99
C ILE A 183 -16.24 -0.46 -13.70
N SER A 184 -17.12 -0.45 -12.72
CA SER A 184 -17.83 0.77 -12.33
C SER A 184 -16.90 1.77 -11.64
N MET A 185 -17.29 3.04 -11.66
CA MET A 185 -16.52 4.09 -10.97
C MET A 185 -16.53 3.89 -9.45
N GLU A 186 -17.61 3.35 -8.90
CA GLU A 186 -17.74 3.00 -7.49
C GLU A 186 -16.73 1.93 -7.09
N GLU A 187 -16.66 0.82 -7.84
CA GLU A 187 -15.67 -0.25 -7.61
C GLU A 187 -14.23 0.29 -7.73
N ALA A 188 -13.97 1.13 -8.74
CA ALA A 188 -12.65 1.75 -8.89
C ALA A 188 -12.29 2.64 -7.70
N LYS A 189 -13.25 3.43 -7.20
CA LYS A 189 -13.06 4.28 -6.01
C LYS A 189 -12.88 3.47 -4.74
N GLU A 190 -13.56 2.36 -4.55
CA GLU A 190 -13.37 1.46 -3.41
C GLU A 190 -11.94 0.92 -3.36
N ILE A 191 -11.38 0.49 -4.50
CA ILE A 191 -9.99 0.04 -4.58
C ILE A 191 -9.02 1.14 -4.16
N LEU A 192 -9.32 2.41 -4.48
CA LEU A 192 -8.48 3.55 -4.15
C LEU A 192 -8.65 4.00 -2.69
N THR A 193 -9.86 3.95 -2.14
CA THR A 193 -10.19 4.46 -0.81
C THR A 193 -9.76 3.55 0.32
N ASP A 194 -9.72 2.24 0.11
CA ASP A 194 -9.44 1.28 1.17
C ASP A 194 -8.01 1.39 1.76
N ARG A 195 -7.14 2.23 1.18
CA ARG A 195 -5.72 2.29 1.55
C ARG A 195 -5.11 3.68 1.72
N SER A 196 -5.79 4.73 1.30
CA SER A 196 -5.30 6.10 1.44
C SER A 196 -5.74 6.77 2.73
N ALA A 197 -6.56 6.10 3.52
CA ALA A 197 -7.20 6.68 4.69
C ALA A 197 -6.23 7.21 5.75
N LEU A 198 -4.99 6.71 5.80
CA LEU A 198 -4.02 7.16 6.79
C LEU A 198 -2.78 7.75 6.14
N SER A 199 -2.55 9.04 6.36
CA SER A 199 -1.26 9.68 6.05
C SER A 199 -0.12 8.94 6.77
N ASP A 200 1.12 9.01 6.27
CA ASP A 200 2.29 8.42 6.95
C ASP A 200 2.38 8.80 8.43
N ASN A 201 1.91 9.99 8.76
CA ASN A 201 1.92 10.48 10.14
C ASN A 201 0.78 9.86 10.98
N GLU A 202 -0.38 9.59 10.39
CA GLU A 202 -1.49 8.87 11.04
C GLU A 202 -1.08 7.41 11.29
N ARG A 203 -0.47 6.76 10.31
CA ARG A 203 0.12 5.41 10.46
C ARG A 203 1.22 5.38 11.51
N CYS A 204 2.06 6.41 11.58
CA CYS A 204 3.04 6.56 12.63
C CYS A 204 2.37 6.67 14.01
N TYR A 205 1.28 7.42 14.11
CA TYR A 205 0.52 7.55 15.35
C TYR A 205 -0.05 6.21 15.81
N GLU A 206 -0.72 5.48 14.91
CA GLU A 206 -1.26 4.14 15.21
C GLU A 206 -0.16 3.15 15.61
N TYR A 207 0.94 3.11 14.85
CA TYR A 207 2.10 2.29 15.19
C TYR A 207 2.65 2.60 16.58
N LEU A 208 2.76 3.88 16.95
CA LEU A 208 3.22 4.28 18.28
C LEU A 208 2.22 3.83 19.36
N MET A 209 0.91 3.99 19.13
CA MET A 209 -0.12 3.53 20.07
C MET A 209 -0.10 2.02 20.25
N ASP A 210 0.05 1.25 19.20
CA ASP A 210 0.18 -0.21 19.26
C ASP A 210 1.45 -0.63 20.01
N LYS A 211 2.58 0.02 19.76
CA LYS A 211 3.84 -0.26 20.50
C LYS A 211 3.73 0.06 21.98
N ILE A 212 3.02 1.12 22.35
CA ILE A 212 2.76 1.47 23.75
C ILE A 212 1.85 0.40 24.39
N ALA A 213 0.76 0.04 23.72
CA ALA A 213 -0.19 -0.96 24.22
C ALA A 213 0.44 -2.35 24.37
N MET A 214 1.32 -2.76 23.46
CA MET A 214 2.03 -4.04 23.51
C MET A 214 3.16 -4.09 24.57
N ASN A 215 3.56 -2.95 25.13
CA ASN A 215 4.67 -2.87 26.07
C ASN A 215 4.33 -2.05 27.33
N PRO A 216 3.24 -2.36 28.05
CA PRO A 216 2.79 -1.55 29.21
C PRO A 216 3.86 -1.48 30.29
N ALA A 217 4.58 -2.55 30.55
CA ALA A 217 5.63 -2.61 31.57
C ALA A 217 6.81 -1.61 31.34
N ARG A 218 6.99 -1.14 30.10
CA ARG A 218 8.00 -0.11 29.77
C ARG A 218 7.55 1.31 30.13
N PHE A 219 6.28 1.49 30.49
CA PHE A 219 5.67 2.75 30.90
C PHE A 219 5.25 2.75 32.38
N GLU A 220 5.19 1.62 33.03
CA GLU A 220 4.85 1.47 34.44
C GLU A 220 6.07 1.74 35.34
N SER A 221 5.86 2.46 36.46
CA SER A 221 6.95 2.84 37.37
C SER A 221 7.45 1.71 38.26
N THR A 222 6.72 0.59 38.36
CA THR A 222 6.96 -0.48 39.35
C THR A 222 7.94 -1.56 38.90
N VAL A 223 8.27 -1.63 37.61
CA VAL A 223 9.17 -2.67 37.05
C VAL A 223 10.56 -2.09 36.82
N GLU A 224 11.52 -2.38 37.71
CA GLU A 224 12.87 -1.79 37.68
C GLU A 224 13.83 -2.43 36.67
N THR A 225 13.53 -3.65 36.17
CA THR A 225 14.46 -4.45 35.36
C THR A 225 14.36 -4.24 33.87
N LEU A 226 13.36 -3.50 33.37
CA LEU A 226 13.15 -3.26 31.94
C LEU A 226 13.65 -1.87 31.56
N GLU A 227 14.18 -1.79 30.32
CA GLU A 227 14.45 -0.51 29.67
C GLU A 227 13.18 0.32 29.59
N LYS A 228 13.13 1.46 30.23
CA LYS A 228 11.96 2.34 30.26
C LYS A 228 11.88 3.15 28.98
N TRP A 229 10.69 3.19 28.38
CA TRP A 229 10.39 4.04 27.24
C TRP A 229 9.73 5.35 27.64
N GLY A 230 9.10 5.40 28.82
CA GLY A 230 8.41 6.58 29.30
C GLY A 230 7.51 6.31 30.48
N MET A 231 6.42 7.05 30.54
CA MET A 231 5.32 6.87 31.50
C MET A 231 4.00 7.31 30.85
N ILE A 232 2.88 6.79 31.35
CA ILE A 232 1.54 7.26 30.99
C ILE A 232 1.02 8.13 32.13
N SER A 233 0.55 9.34 31.81
CA SER A 233 -0.08 10.26 32.79
C SER A 233 -1.04 11.20 32.08
N ASP A 234 -2.19 11.44 32.69
CA ASP A 234 -3.17 12.46 32.27
C ASP A 234 -3.64 12.31 30.79
N GLY A 235 -3.80 11.07 30.31
CA GLY A 235 -4.20 10.77 28.94
C GLY A 235 -3.08 10.96 27.90
N TYR A 236 -1.82 11.12 28.34
CA TYR A 236 -0.66 11.23 27.48
C TYR A 236 0.34 10.09 27.70
N ALA A 237 0.86 9.58 26.62
CA ALA A 237 2.08 8.79 26.63
C ALA A 237 3.29 9.76 26.61
N ILE A 238 4.04 9.79 27.70
CA ILE A 238 5.21 10.63 27.87
C ILE A 238 6.44 9.80 27.54
N ILE A 239 6.94 9.96 26.31
CA ILE A 239 7.97 9.09 25.73
C ILE A 239 9.33 9.77 25.81
N ILE A 240 10.33 9.06 26.34
CA ILE A 240 11.71 9.57 26.38
C ILE A 240 12.31 9.68 24.98
N PRO A 241 13.23 10.65 24.72
CA PRO A 241 13.74 10.93 23.39
C PRO A 241 14.33 9.71 22.67
N ALA A 242 15.16 8.95 23.36
CA ALA A 242 15.84 7.79 22.78
C ALA A 242 14.83 6.69 22.35
N ALA A 243 13.81 6.44 23.19
CA ALA A 243 12.76 5.47 22.86
C ALA A 243 11.91 5.97 21.68
N PHE A 244 11.53 7.26 21.67
CA PHE A 244 10.76 7.83 20.57
C PHE A 244 11.52 7.77 19.23
N ASP A 245 12.81 8.12 19.25
CA ASP A 245 13.68 8.03 18.08
C ASP A 245 13.82 6.59 17.57
N GLY A 246 14.00 5.64 18.50
CA GLY A 246 14.06 4.21 18.21
C GLY A 246 12.77 3.67 17.60
N LEU A 247 11.62 4.04 18.17
CA LEU A 247 10.30 3.63 17.67
C LEU A 247 10.03 4.19 16.28
N CYS A 248 10.25 5.49 16.06
CA CYS A 248 10.08 6.08 14.73
C CYS A 248 11.00 5.41 13.71
N LYS A 249 12.27 5.19 14.06
CA LYS A 249 13.24 4.53 13.17
C LYS A 249 12.86 3.09 12.86
N SER A 250 12.40 2.31 13.85
CA SER A 250 11.99 0.92 13.64
C SER A 250 10.69 0.79 12.80
N GLY A 251 9.81 1.80 12.85
CA GLY A 251 8.63 1.88 12.02
C GLY A 251 8.87 2.52 10.64
N GLY A 252 10.09 2.99 10.34
CA GLY A 252 10.42 3.66 9.08
C GLY A 252 9.87 5.09 8.96
N PHE A 253 9.46 5.73 10.07
CA PHE A 253 8.81 7.03 10.06
C PHE A 253 9.77 8.20 10.31
N SER A 254 9.48 9.34 9.66
CA SER A 254 10.21 10.59 9.92
C SER A 254 9.73 11.24 11.21
N LYS A 255 10.56 11.21 12.27
CA LYS A 255 10.31 11.90 13.53
C LYS A 255 9.92 13.37 13.34
N ALA A 256 10.65 14.11 12.51
CA ALA A 256 10.43 15.54 12.31
C ALA A 256 9.09 15.82 11.64
N ALA A 257 8.73 15.03 10.62
CA ALA A 257 7.43 15.13 9.93
C ALA A 257 6.28 14.77 10.89
N PHE A 258 6.42 13.68 11.63
CA PHE A 258 5.42 13.26 12.60
C PHE A 258 5.17 14.31 13.69
N LEU A 259 6.20 14.81 14.33
CA LEU A 259 6.06 15.84 15.38
C LEU A 259 5.41 17.12 14.85
N SER A 260 5.70 17.51 13.59
CA SER A 260 5.08 18.68 12.96
C SER A 260 3.61 18.47 12.65
N TRP A 261 3.26 17.27 12.23
CA TRP A 261 1.88 16.89 11.96
C TRP A 261 1.07 16.74 13.27
N ALA A 262 1.61 16.04 14.26
CA ALA A 262 0.95 15.81 15.55
C ALA A 262 0.71 17.12 16.33
N ASP A 263 1.62 18.08 16.23
CA ASP A 263 1.46 19.42 16.78
C ASP A 263 0.29 20.16 16.13
N ARG A 264 0.22 20.17 14.79
CA ARG A 264 -0.91 20.77 14.05
C ARG A 264 -2.27 20.11 14.34
N LYS A 265 -2.26 18.82 14.65
CA LYS A 265 -3.48 18.06 15.02
C LYS A 265 -3.85 18.17 16.50
N GLY A 266 -3.07 18.91 17.30
CA GLY A 266 -3.31 19.03 18.75
C GLY A 266 -3.08 17.73 19.53
N LEU A 267 -2.30 16.83 18.98
CA LEU A 267 -1.94 15.54 19.60
C LEU A 267 -0.71 15.64 20.50
N LEU A 268 -0.02 16.77 20.53
CA LEU A 268 1.15 17.00 21.39
C LEU A 268 0.84 18.02 22.50
N GLN A 269 1.39 17.77 23.68
CA GLN A 269 1.53 18.80 24.69
C GLN A 269 2.90 19.46 24.53
N THR A 270 2.92 20.72 24.14
CA THR A 270 4.12 21.48 23.79
C THR A 270 4.53 22.45 24.90
N ASP A 271 5.78 22.94 24.84
CA ASP A 271 6.32 23.96 25.75
C ASP A 271 6.78 25.16 24.89
N GLY A 272 5.90 26.13 24.73
CA GLY A 272 6.09 27.24 23.79
C GLY A 272 6.25 26.73 22.35
N ASN A 273 7.30 27.18 21.65
CA ASN A 273 7.56 26.72 20.26
C ASN A 273 8.23 25.33 20.18
N ARG A 274 8.38 24.62 21.29
CA ARG A 274 9.09 23.34 21.35
C ARG A 274 8.10 22.19 21.44
N LYS A 275 8.18 21.23 20.52
CA LYS A 275 7.34 20.04 20.41
C LYS A 275 7.62 18.96 21.50
N THR A 276 8.41 19.31 22.51
CA THR A 276 8.77 18.46 23.65
C THR A 276 8.69 19.26 24.94
N LYS A 277 8.39 18.59 26.04
CA LYS A 277 8.26 19.21 27.37
C LYS A 277 9.14 18.48 28.39
N ASN A 278 9.65 19.21 29.38
CA ASN A 278 10.47 18.63 30.46
C ASN A 278 9.61 17.73 31.36
N LYS A 279 10.12 16.53 31.64
CA LYS A 279 9.55 15.62 32.64
C LYS A 279 10.67 14.90 33.37
N LYS A 280 10.47 14.71 34.67
CA LYS A 280 11.38 13.89 35.48
C LYS A 280 10.91 12.44 35.43
N ILE A 281 11.74 11.57 34.86
CA ILE A 281 11.49 10.12 34.75
C ILE A 281 12.71 9.42 35.39
N ASN A 282 12.47 8.50 36.31
CA ASN A 282 13.52 7.78 37.05
C ASN A 282 14.61 8.70 37.63
N GLY A 283 14.19 9.82 38.27
CA GLY A 283 15.13 10.77 38.89
C GLY A 283 15.82 11.73 37.92
N ARG A 284 15.74 11.51 36.58
CA ARG A 284 16.37 12.35 35.57
C ARG A 284 15.36 13.28 34.90
N SER A 285 15.64 14.57 34.84
CA SER A 285 14.86 15.53 34.08
C SER A 285 15.33 15.52 32.63
N GLN A 286 14.41 15.29 31.71
CA GLN A 286 14.69 15.27 30.27
C GLN A 286 13.51 15.76 29.46
N ARG A 287 13.75 16.17 28.20
CA ARG A 287 12.70 16.62 27.29
C ARG A 287 12.04 15.42 26.63
N CYS A 288 10.78 15.18 26.97
CA CYS A 288 9.98 14.07 26.47
C CYS A 288 8.96 14.54 25.44
N VAL A 289 8.52 13.61 24.59
CA VAL A 289 7.37 13.79 23.72
C VAL A 289 6.12 13.42 24.52
N PHE A 290 5.17 14.34 24.63
CA PHE A 290 3.88 14.12 25.26
C PHE A 290 2.85 13.89 24.17
N LEU A 291 2.54 12.65 23.89
CA LEU A 291 1.65 12.24 22.82
C LEU A 291 0.28 11.88 23.40
N LYS A 292 -0.77 12.58 22.98
CA LYS A 292 -2.14 12.33 23.42
C LYS A 292 -2.57 10.93 23.00
N MET A 293 -3.11 10.17 23.93
CA MET A 293 -3.69 8.86 23.68
C MET A 293 -5.18 9.04 23.37
N ASN A 294 -5.64 8.60 22.22
CA ASN A 294 -7.06 8.54 21.93
C ASN A 294 -7.64 7.30 22.61
N ASN A 295 -8.60 7.47 23.50
CA ASN A 295 -9.40 6.36 23.98
C ASN A 295 -10.25 5.84 22.80
N ARG A 296 -10.09 4.56 22.46
CA ARG A 296 -10.87 3.91 21.40
C ARG A 296 -12.39 3.90 21.65
N GLU A 297 -12.82 4.31 22.83
CA GLU A 297 -14.25 4.31 23.24
C GLU A 297 -15.08 5.43 22.61
N GLU A 298 -14.48 6.52 22.08
CA GLU A 298 -15.24 7.63 21.47
C GLU A 298 -15.59 7.43 19.98
N LYS A 299 -15.20 6.34 19.32
CA LYS A 299 -15.53 6.07 17.91
C LYS A 299 -16.70 5.09 17.71
N GLN A 300 -17.42 4.67 18.76
CA GLN A 300 -18.52 3.72 18.64
C GLN A 300 -19.95 4.34 18.70
N GLU A 301 -20.09 5.66 18.76
CA GLU A 301 -21.44 6.29 18.86
C GLU A 301 -22.06 6.76 17.54
N ASP A 302 -21.39 6.62 16.37
CA ASP A 302 -21.94 7.07 15.08
C ASP A 302 -22.16 5.97 14.02
N SER A 303 -22.26 4.71 14.43
CA SER A 303 -22.82 3.66 13.56
C SER A 303 -24.05 3.04 14.21
N GLU A 304 -25.21 3.58 13.94
CA GLU A 304 -26.49 2.92 14.19
C GLU A 304 -26.52 1.59 13.42
N PHE A 305 -26.30 0.52 14.15
CA PHE A 305 -26.62 -0.83 13.69
C PHE A 305 -28.12 -0.93 13.48
N HIS A 306 -28.56 -0.88 12.23
CA HIS A 306 -29.88 -1.38 11.90
C HIS A 306 -29.90 -2.88 12.17
N SER A 307 -30.57 -3.26 13.26
CA SER A 307 -30.90 -4.64 13.59
C SER A 307 -31.73 -5.25 12.46
N VAL A 308 -31.12 -6.18 11.74
CA VAL A 308 -31.83 -7.05 10.81
C VAL A 308 -32.72 -7.98 11.64
N SER A 309 -34.02 -7.89 11.39
CA SER A 309 -35.05 -8.69 12.03
C SER A 309 -34.81 -10.19 11.86
N THR A 310 -34.97 -10.90 12.97
CA THR A 310 -35.12 -12.34 13.09
C THR A 310 -35.98 -12.92 11.97
N TYR A 311 -35.42 -13.83 11.17
CA TYR A 311 -36.21 -14.74 10.35
C TYR A 311 -36.79 -15.83 11.24
N GLU A 312 -38.12 -15.94 11.26
CA GLU A 312 -38.85 -17.06 11.82
C GLU A 312 -38.50 -18.33 11.03
N GLN A 313 -38.14 -19.38 11.75
CA GLN A 313 -37.97 -20.73 11.22
C GLN A 313 -39.36 -21.31 10.89
N GLU A 314 -39.70 -21.43 9.61
CA GLU A 314 -40.78 -22.29 9.17
C GLU A 314 -40.30 -23.76 9.20
N GLU A 315 -41.01 -24.57 9.97
CA GLU A 315 -40.85 -26.02 10.04
C GLU A 315 -41.24 -26.62 8.69
N LEU A 316 -40.35 -27.43 8.13
CA LEU A 316 -40.64 -28.25 6.95
C LEU A 316 -41.44 -29.48 7.39
N PRO A 317 -42.60 -29.80 6.80
CA PRO A 317 -43.30 -31.03 7.06
C PRO A 317 -42.61 -32.17 6.31
N PHE A 318 -42.23 -33.17 7.07
CA PHE A 318 -41.95 -34.49 6.51
C PHE A 318 -43.27 -35.25 6.40
N ASP A 319 -43.56 -35.71 5.22
CA ASP A 319 -44.25 -36.98 4.88
C ASP A 319 -43.63 -37.56 3.62
#